data_9dc0d3952e13fc9276464487b941e465
#
_entry.id   9dc0d3952e13fc9276464487b941e465
#
_cell.length_a   1.000
_cell.length_b   1.000
_cell.length_c   1.000
_cell.angle_alpha   90.00
_cell.angle_beta   90.00
_cell.angle_gamma   90.00
#
_symmetry.space_group_name_H-M   'P 1'
#
loop_
_entity.id
_entity.type
_entity.pdbx_description
1 polymer ?
#
loop_
_entity_poly.entity_id
_entity_poly.type
_entity_poly.pdbx_seq_one_letter_code
_entity_poly.pdbx_strand_id
1 'polypeptide(L)'
;LEQVLRDLGTQKEISRQNWQRLRDVFGNRFTNAWRLVTENRVKKYVFRPSGRALWIAIGNNAEYMIYSKAGYCSCSDFYFRVLDEEKAYCYHLLAQKLAEALDFFDLIKEDDESYDQLTAIWKKYSVMD
;
A
#
# COMPACT_ATOMS: atom_id res chain seq x y z
N LEU A 1 11.04 -10.39 -3.16
CA LEU A 1 10.55 -9.07 -2.73
C LEU A 1 11.22 -8.59 -1.43
N GLU A 2 11.37 -9.46 -0.44
CA GLU A 2 11.96 -9.05 0.84
C GLU A 2 13.36 -8.48 0.68
N GLN A 3 14.20 -9.08 -0.19
CA GLN A 3 15.52 -8.58 -0.42
C GLN A 3 15.49 -7.19 -1.06
N VAL A 4 14.61 -7.00 -2.03
CA VAL A 4 14.45 -5.69 -2.67
C VAL A 4 13.99 -4.65 -1.64
N LEU A 5 13.05 -4.98 -0.78
CA LEU A 5 12.56 -4.06 0.25
C LEU A 5 13.67 -3.69 1.24
N ARG A 6 14.52 -4.64 1.60
CA ARG A 6 15.66 -4.33 2.47
C ARG A 6 16.64 -3.38 1.79
N ASP A 7 16.93 -3.60 0.52
CA ASP A 7 17.82 -2.72 -0.25
C ASP A 7 17.25 -1.30 -0.32
N LEU A 8 15.94 -1.18 -0.57
CA LEU A 8 15.29 0.13 -0.62
C LEU A 8 15.35 0.83 0.73
N GLY A 9 15.16 0.08 1.82
CA GLY A 9 15.25 0.62 3.17
C GLY A 9 16.63 1.15 3.51
N THR A 10 17.66 0.53 2.96
CA THR A 10 19.04 0.94 3.19
C THR A 10 19.46 2.10 2.29
N GLN A 11 19.15 2.01 1.00
CA GLN A 11 19.62 2.97 -0.01
C GLN A 11 18.68 4.16 -0.18
N LYS A 12 17.41 4.00 0.19
CA LYS A 12 16.35 5.02 0.01
C LYS A 12 16.14 5.42 -1.44
N GLU A 13 16.54 4.55 -2.36
CA GLU A 13 16.29 4.71 -3.79
C GLU A 13 16.29 3.34 -4.43
N ILE A 14 15.75 3.23 -5.65
CA ILE A 14 15.67 1.96 -6.34
C ILE A 14 16.80 1.86 -7.38
N SER A 15 17.58 0.76 -7.31
CA SER A 15 18.60 0.47 -8.28
C SER A 15 17.97 -0.07 -9.57
N ARG A 16 18.73 0.04 -10.68
CA ARG A 16 18.26 -0.53 -11.95
C ARG A 16 18.03 -2.04 -11.82
N GLN A 17 18.87 -2.73 -11.08
CA GLN A 17 18.76 -4.17 -10.88
C GLN A 17 17.49 -4.53 -10.14
N ASN A 18 17.17 -3.81 -9.06
CA ASN A 18 15.94 -4.05 -8.31
C ASN A 18 14.71 -3.66 -9.09
N TRP A 19 14.79 -2.61 -9.89
CA TRP A 19 13.71 -2.23 -10.79
C TRP A 19 13.37 -3.39 -11.72
N GLN A 20 14.41 -3.98 -12.35
CA GLN A 20 14.19 -5.08 -13.28
C GLN A 20 13.63 -6.31 -12.59
N ARG A 21 14.09 -6.62 -11.38
CA ARG A 21 13.59 -7.75 -10.60
C ARG A 21 12.08 -7.60 -10.33
N LEU A 22 11.67 -6.40 -9.94
CA LEU A 22 10.25 -6.15 -9.66
C LEU A 22 9.41 -6.20 -10.93
N ARG A 23 9.94 -5.69 -12.04
CA ARG A 23 9.27 -5.79 -13.35
C ARG A 23 9.10 -7.24 -13.76
N ASP A 24 10.11 -8.05 -13.58
CA ASP A 24 10.07 -9.45 -13.96
C ASP A 24 9.05 -10.25 -13.15
N VAL A 25 8.93 -9.95 -11.85
CA VAL A 25 8.02 -10.68 -10.97
C VAL A 25 6.59 -10.14 -11.09
N PHE A 26 6.39 -8.84 -11.10
CA PHE A 26 5.07 -8.23 -10.98
C PHE A 26 4.54 -7.61 -12.26
N GLY A 27 5.41 -7.36 -13.25
CA GLY A 27 4.99 -6.75 -14.51
C GLY A 27 4.33 -5.39 -14.30
N ASN A 28 3.15 -5.20 -14.90
CA ASN A 28 2.44 -3.92 -14.83
C ASN A 28 1.96 -3.58 -13.42
N ARG A 29 1.81 -4.56 -12.54
CA ARG A 29 1.49 -4.28 -11.14
C ARG A 29 2.57 -3.45 -10.49
N PHE A 30 3.83 -3.73 -10.80
CA PHE A 30 4.93 -2.94 -10.27
C PHE A 30 4.91 -1.52 -10.82
N THR A 31 4.74 -1.33 -12.12
CA THR A 31 4.74 0.02 -12.70
C THR A 31 3.57 0.85 -12.18
N ASN A 32 2.40 0.24 -11.98
CA ASN A 32 1.26 0.91 -11.38
C ASN A 32 1.52 1.27 -9.92
N ALA A 33 2.14 0.36 -9.17
CA ALA A 33 2.51 0.62 -7.78
C ALA A 33 3.52 1.75 -7.67
N TRP A 34 4.52 1.74 -8.54
CA TRP A 34 5.55 2.77 -8.56
C TRP A 34 4.95 4.16 -8.83
N ARG A 35 3.97 4.21 -9.73
CA ARG A 35 3.27 5.46 -10.01
C ARG A 35 2.57 6.01 -8.76
N LEU A 36 1.91 5.15 -7.98
CA LEU A 36 1.28 5.60 -6.74
C LEU A 36 2.30 6.17 -5.77
N VAL A 37 3.47 5.54 -5.67
CA VAL A 37 4.53 6.01 -4.79
C VAL A 37 5.03 7.38 -5.26
N THR A 38 5.37 7.51 -6.53
CA THR A 38 5.95 8.75 -7.06
C THR A 38 4.95 9.90 -7.09
N GLU A 39 3.65 9.60 -7.20
CA GLU A 39 2.60 10.62 -7.13
C GLU A 39 2.17 10.91 -5.69
N ASN A 40 2.88 10.36 -4.73
CA ASN A 40 2.62 10.58 -3.29
C ASN A 40 1.20 10.17 -2.90
N ARG A 41 0.75 9.02 -3.40
CA ARG A 41 -0.60 8.52 -3.17
C ARG A 41 -0.68 7.46 -2.08
N VAL A 42 0.40 7.25 -1.33
CA VAL A 42 0.43 6.32 -0.19
C VAL A 42 0.50 7.14 1.09
N LYS A 43 -0.47 6.93 1.99
CA LYS A 43 -0.59 7.68 3.23
C LYS A 43 -0.61 6.72 4.41
N LYS A 44 -0.05 7.15 5.53
CA LYS A 44 -0.13 6.40 6.78
C LYS A 44 -0.87 7.24 7.80
N TYR A 45 -2.00 6.73 8.29
CA TYR A 45 -2.78 7.35 9.34
C TYR A 45 -2.39 6.75 10.68
N VAL A 46 -2.11 7.57 11.66
CA VAL A 46 -1.83 7.15 13.04
C VAL A 46 -2.85 7.81 13.94
N PHE A 47 -3.56 7.00 14.71
CA PHE A 47 -4.64 7.45 15.60
C PHE A 47 -4.13 7.52 17.03
N ARG A 48 -4.44 8.60 17.72
CA ARG A 48 -3.97 8.83 19.08
C ARG A 48 -5.15 8.99 20.04
N PRO A 49 -5.01 8.55 21.28
CA PRO A 49 -3.81 8.06 21.93
C PRO A 49 -3.50 6.58 21.73
N SER A 50 -4.35 5.81 21.03
CA SER A 50 -4.17 4.36 20.90
C SER A 50 -2.89 3.96 20.16
N GLY A 51 -2.43 4.78 19.22
CA GLY A 51 -1.30 4.43 18.37
C GLY A 51 -1.66 3.51 17.22
N ARG A 52 -2.97 3.23 16.99
CA ARG A 52 -3.38 2.42 15.86
C ARG A 52 -2.93 3.06 14.55
N ALA A 53 -2.44 2.26 13.62
CA ALA A 53 -1.99 2.73 12.33
C ALA A 53 -2.74 2.03 11.21
N LEU A 54 -3.03 2.79 10.16
CA LEU A 54 -3.72 2.27 8.98
C LEU A 54 -3.15 2.95 7.75
N TRP A 55 -2.77 2.17 6.75
CA TRP A 55 -2.25 2.70 5.50
C TRP A 55 -3.39 2.87 4.51
N ILE A 56 -3.29 3.91 3.69
CA ILE A 56 -4.26 4.19 2.63
C ILE A 56 -3.52 4.38 1.33
N ALA A 57 -3.98 3.67 0.29
CA ALA A 57 -3.51 3.89 -1.09
C ALA A 57 -4.62 4.59 -1.86
N ILE A 58 -4.30 5.72 -2.48
CA ILE A 58 -5.25 6.51 -3.23
C ILE A 58 -5.18 6.10 -4.70
N GLY A 59 -6.16 5.31 -5.14
CA GLY A 59 -6.27 4.89 -6.52
C GLY A 59 -6.93 5.96 -7.39
N ASN A 60 -7.31 5.59 -8.61
CA ASN A 60 -7.90 6.54 -9.55
C ASN A 60 -9.33 6.93 -9.16
N ASN A 61 -10.11 5.97 -8.64
CA ASN A 61 -11.53 6.18 -8.35
C ASN A 61 -11.89 5.94 -6.88
N ALA A 62 -10.94 5.51 -6.06
CA ALA A 62 -11.24 5.10 -4.70
C ALA A 62 -9.98 5.14 -3.84
N GLU A 63 -10.19 5.12 -2.51
CA GLU A 63 -9.13 5.01 -1.54
C GLU A 63 -9.25 3.64 -0.87
N TYR A 64 -8.14 2.94 -0.77
CA TYR A 64 -8.12 1.56 -0.28
C TYR A 64 -7.37 1.44 1.03
N MET A 65 -7.99 0.71 1.98
CA MET A 65 -7.35 0.40 3.26
C MET A 65 -6.33 -0.70 3.10
N ILE A 66 -5.18 -0.53 3.72
CA ILE A 66 -4.12 -1.54 3.71
C ILE A 66 -3.68 -1.82 5.13
N TYR A 67 -3.78 -3.09 5.53
CA TYR A 67 -3.27 -3.59 6.79
C TYR A 67 -1.95 -4.27 6.49
N SER A 68 -0.86 -3.50 6.63
CA SER A 68 0.46 -3.91 6.17
C SER A 68 0.95 -5.21 6.80
N LYS A 69 0.78 -5.36 8.11
CA LYS A 69 1.25 -6.55 8.81
C LYS A 69 0.47 -7.80 8.41
N ALA A 70 -0.81 -7.65 8.11
CA ALA A 70 -1.65 -8.76 7.67
C ALA A 70 -1.51 -9.05 6.17
N GLY A 71 -0.85 -8.17 5.43
CA GLY A 71 -0.73 -8.32 3.99
C GLY A 71 -2.07 -8.21 3.28
N TYR A 72 -2.96 -7.33 3.75
CA TYR A 72 -4.33 -7.20 3.25
C TYR A 72 -4.56 -5.83 2.62
N CYS A 73 -5.32 -5.84 1.51
CA CYS A 73 -5.82 -4.63 0.86
C CYS A 73 -7.32 -4.80 0.60
N SER A 74 -8.09 -3.73 0.76
CA SER A 74 -9.55 -3.78 0.59
C SER A 74 -10.01 -3.74 -0.86
N CYS A 75 -9.11 -3.73 -1.85
CA CYS A 75 -9.49 -3.69 -3.26
C CYS A 75 -9.97 -5.07 -3.75
N SER A 76 -10.76 -5.07 -4.83
CA SER A 76 -11.26 -6.32 -5.41
C SER A 76 -10.16 -7.17 -6.04
N ASP A 77 -9.13 -6.54 -6.60
CA ASP A 77 -8.02 -7.27 -7.21
C ASP A 77 -7.29 -8.15 -6.18
N PHE A 78 -7.10 -7.64 -4.96
CA PHE A 78 -6.51 -8.42 -3.89
C PHE A 78 -7.31 -9.68 -3.59
N TYR A 79 -8.64 -9.53 -3.50
CA TYR A 79 -9.53 -10.65 -3.20
C TYR A 79 -9.39 -11.77 -4.24
N PHE A 80 -9.41 -11.42 -5.52
CA PHE A 80 -9.29 -12.42 -6.58
C PHE A 80 -7.93 -13.12 -6.58
N ARG A 81 -6.86 -12.40 -6.26
CA ARG A 81 -5.53 -13.01 -6.22
C ARG A 81 -5.38 -14.02 -5.09
N VAL A 82 -6.00 -13.76 -3.95
CA VAL A 82 -6.00 -14.71 -2.85
C VAL A 82 -6.70 -16.01 -3.25
N LEU A 83 -7.84 -15.89 -3.95
CA LEU A 83 -8.58 -17.07 -4.40
C LEU A 83 -7.80 -17.90 -5.41
N ASP A 84 -6.99 -17.27 -6.24
CA ASP A 84 -6.19 -17.97 -7.26
C ASP A 84 -4.89 -18.56 -6.69
N GLU A 85 -4.68 -18.43 -5.40
CA GLU A 85 -3.45 -18.88 -4.71
C GLU A 85 -2.17 -18.23 -5.25
N GLU A 86 -2.30 -17.19 -6.05
CA GLU A 86 -1.16 -16.38 -6.45
C GLU A 86 -0.72 -15.50 -5.30
N LYS A 87 0.48 -14.94 -5.42
CA LYS A 87 0.97 -14.04 -4.39
C LYS A 87 0.01 -12.86 -4.24
N ALA A 88 -0.40 -12.64 -3.01
CA ALA A 88 -1.45 -11.68 -2.69
C ALA A 88 -0.92 -10.25 -2.66
N TYR A 89 -0.29 -9.82 -3.76
CA TYR A 89 0.16 -8.45 -3.91
C TYR A 89 -0.58 -7.79 -5.05
N CYS A 90 -1.69 -7.12 -4.74
CA CYS A 90 -2.25 -6.17 -5.67
C CYS A 90 -1.29 -4.97 -5.76
N TYR A 91 -1.47 -4.11 -6.76
CA TYR A 91 -0.52 -3.00 -6.90
C TYR A 91 -0.64 -1.98 -5.77
N HIS A 92 -1.79 -1.89 -5.10
CA HIS A 92 -1.94 -0.99 -3.94
C HIS A 92 -1.10 -1.46 -2.76
N LEU A 93 -1.17 -2.76 -2.45
CA LEU A 93 -0.37 -3.33 -1.37
C LEU A 93 1.12 -3.26 -1.69
N LEU A 94 1.48 -3.52 -2.93
CA LEU A 94 2.86 -3.40 -3.39
C LEU A 94 3.36 -1.97 -3.24
N ALA A 95 2.52 -0.98 -3.63
CA ALA A 95 2.87 0.43 -3.46
C ALA A 95 3.11 0.78 -2.00
N GLN A 96 2.27 0.27 -1.09
CA GLN A 96 2.45 0.51 0.34
C GLN A 96 3.78 -0.04 0.83
N LYS A 97 4.14 -1.27 0.41
CA LYS A 97 5.41 -1.87 0.83
C LYS A 97 6.61 -1.08 0.31
N LEU A 98 6.54 -0.62 -0.92
CA LEU A 98 7.61 0.19 -1.52
C LEU A 98 7.72 1.55 -0.84
N ALA A 99 6.60 2.22 -0.59
CA ALA A 99 6.58 3.52 0.07
C ALA A 99 7.13 3.43 1.49
N GLU A 100 6.76 2.39 2.22
CA GLU A 100 7.26 2.17 3.57
C GLU A 100 8.77 1.95 3.57
N ALA A 101 9.27 1.11 2.67
CA ALA A 101 10.70 0.83 2.58
C ALA A 101 11.50 2.07 2.20
N LEU A 102 10.98 2.89 1.29
CA LEU A 102 11.62 4.12 0.85
C LEU A 102 11.43 5.28 1.82
N ASP A 103 10.57 5.11 2.82
CA ASP A 103 10.17 6.17 3.74
C ASP A 103 9.60 7.38 2.98
N PHE A 104 8.80 7.10 1.95
CA PHE A 104 8.22 8.12 1.09
C PHE A 104 6.69 8.02 1.11
N PHE A 105 6.09 8.66 2.08
CA PHE A 105 4.63 8.71 2.27
C PHE A 105 4.29 9.87 3.21
N ASP A 106 3.05 10.32 3.16
CA ASP A 106 2.58 11.31 4.12
C ASP A 106 2.12 10.60 5.39
N LEU A 107 2.53 11.14 6.53
CA LEU A 107 2.08 10.68 7.83
C LEU A 107 0.99 11.63 8.32
N ILE A 108 -0.21 11.10 8.54
CA ILE A 108 -1.38 11.88 8.97
C ILE A 108 -1.77 11.44 10.37
N LYS A 109 -1.81 12.39 11.28
CA LYS A 109 -2.16 12.12 12.68
C LYS A 109 -3.61 12.51 12.90
N GLU A 110 -4.37 11.60 13.48
CA GLU A 110 -5.80 11.78 13.76
C GLU A 110 -6.10 11.35 15.18
N ASP A 111 -7.23 11.79 15.72
CA ASP A 111 -7.71 11.33 17.03
C ASP A 111 -8.43 10.00 16.90
N ASP A 112 -8.38 9.19 17.96
CA ASP A 112 -9.08 7.90 17.98
C ASP A 112 -10.59 8.07 17.73
N GLU A 113 -11.16 9.20 18.13
CA GLU A 113 -12.57 9.50 17.91
C GLU A 113 -12.95 9.50 16.42
N SER A 114 -11.99 9.82 15.55
CA SER A 114 -12.23 9.87 14.10
C SER A 114 -12.10 8.49 13.44
N TYR A 115 -11.61 7.49 14.16
CA TYR A 115 -11.28 6.19 13.55
C TYR A 115 -12.50 5.52 12.91
N ASP A 116 -13.60 5.42 13.64
CA ASP A 116 -14.81 4.75 13.13
C ASP A 116 -15.40 5.47 11.92
N GLN A 117 -15.42 6.80 11.98
CA GLN A 117 -15.93 7.60 10.87
C GLN A 117 -15.10 7.44 9.60
N LEU A 118 -13.77 7.53 9.74
CA LEU A 118 -12.86 7.40 8.60
C LEU A 118 -12.90 5.99 8.02
N THR A 119 -12.85 4.96 8.86
CA THR A 119 -12.89 3.59 8.38
C THR A 119 -14.22 3.27 7.71
N ALA A 120 -15.32 3.85 8.16
CA ALA A 120 -16.62 3.69 7.51
C ALA A 120 -16.61 4.27 6.09
N ILE A 121 -15.95 5.42 5.90
CA ILE A 121 -15.81 6.04 4.57
C ILE A 121 -14.99 5.12 3.66
N TRP A 122 -13.86 4.63 4.14
CA TRP A 122 -12.99 3.78 3.33
C TRP A 122 -13.63 2.43 3.00
N LYS A 123 -14.42 1.87 3.90
CA LYS A 123 -15.15 0.62 3.64
C LYS A 123 -16.16 0.75 2.50
N LYS A 124 -16.71 1.93 2.28
CA LYS A 124 -17.61 2.17 1.16
C LYS A 124 -16.93 1.95 -0.18
N TYR A 125 -15.66 2.33 -0.30
CA TYR A 125 -14.92 2.16 -1.54
C TYR A 125 -14.73 0.69 -1.89
N SER A 126 -14.53 -0.17 -0.90
CA SER A 126 -14.35 -1.60 -1.16
C SER A 126 -15.63 -2.26 -1.68
N VAL A 127 -16.79 -1.70 -1.35
CA VAL A 127 -18.09 -2.20 -1.85
C VAL A 127 -18.37 -1.68 -3.25
N MET A 128 -17.96 -0.45 -3.53
CA MET A 128 -18.20 0.21 -4.82
C MET A 128 -17.22 -0.22 -5.91
N ASP A 129 -16.12 -0.80 -5.53
CA ASP A 129 -15.00 -1.14 -6.42
C ASP A 129 -15.26 -2.40 -7.29
#